data_3651e318fe09db2e34b21a7d0033036c
#
_entry.id   3651e318fe09db2e34b21a7d0033036c
#
_cell.length_a   1.000
_cell.length_b   1.000
_cell.length_c   1.000
_cell.angle_alpha   90.00
_cell.angle_beta   90.00
_cell.angle_gamma   90.00
#
_symmetry.space_group_name_H-M   'P 1'
#
loop_
_entity.id
_entity.type
_entity.pdbx_description
1 polymer ?
#
loop_
_entity_poly.entity_id
_entity_poly.type
_entity_poly.pdbx_seq_one_letter_code
_entity_poly.pdbx_strand_id
1 'polypeptide(L)'
;MRKRDIFLLLGAVFAITAMVFVQFTTESIETAAWGLSFRQENTAPIGPANPEELARFNAAYLGNTNEKVIYLTFDAGYENGCTEKILDILKKHDAPAAFFLVGNYIEKNADLVRRMVDEGHIVGNHTMHHTDMSALDSKEAFAKELTDLEELYRSITGQEMAKYYRPPKGVYSKDNLRYAKELGYHTVFWSLAYVDWNNDSQPTPETAFSKLIPRIHNGAVVLLHCTSQTNAEIMDELLTRWESMGYRFERIDKLFN
;
A
#
# COMPACT_ATOMS: atom_id res chain seq x y z
N MET A 1 -49.76 -55.38 -11.16
CA MET A 1 -49.06 -54.13 -11.42
C MET A 1 -48.74 -54.05 -12.91
N ARG A 2 -49.27 -53.07 -13.59
CA ARG A 2 -49.14 -52.90 -15.07
C ARG A 2 -47.75 -52.34 -15.37
N LYS A 3 -47.10 -52.81 -16.41
CA LYS A 3 -45.75 -52.37 -16.89
C LYS A 3 -45.62 -50.84 -17.04
N ARG A 4 -46.74 -50.13 -17.09
CA ARG A 4 -46.81 -48.65 -17.16
C ARG A 4 -46.39 -47.96 -15.86
N ASP A 5 -46.59 -48.60 -14.72
CA ASP A 5 -46.33 -47.98 -13.39
C ASP A 5 -44.83 -48.05 -13.02
N ILE A 6 -44.11 -48.99 -13.64
CA ILE A 6 -42.65 -49.13 -13.43
C ILE A 6 -41.89 -48.02 -14.19
N PHE A 7 -42.36 -47.58 -15.34
CA PHE A 7 -41.70 -46.51 -16.11
C PHE A 7 -41.87 -45.13 -15.50
N LEU A 8 -42.98 -44.90 -14.76
CA LEU A 8 -43.18 -43.63 -14.05
C LEU A 8 -42.33 -43.48 -12.77
N LEU A 9 -41.99 -44.59 -12.11
CA LEU A 9 -41.11 -44.57 -10.95
C LEU A 9 -39.63 -44.37 -11.34
N LEU A 10 -39.19 -44.88 -12.48
CA LEU A 10 -37.80 -44.69 -12.99
C LEU A 10 -37.59 -43.27 -13.54
N GLY A 11 -38.61 -42.60 -14.06
CA GLY A 11 -38.55 -41.20 -14.51
C GLY A 11 -38.43 -40.21 -13.39
N ALA A 12 -39.05 -40.50 -12.23
CA ALA A 12 -39.03 -39.60 -11.06
C ALA A 12 -37.68 -39.67 -10.31
N VAL A 13 -37.00 -40.79 -10.33
CA VAL A 13 -35.68 -40.94 -9.67
C VAL A 13 -34.57 -40.26 -10.49
N PHE A 14 -34.72 -40.17 -11.83
CA PHE A 14 -33.74 -39.46 -12.68
C PHE A 14 -33.88 -37.96 -12.66
N ALA A 15 -35.05 -37.43 -12.26
CA ALA A 15 -35.30 -35.98 -12.14
C ALA A 15 -34.77 -35.40 -10.85
N ILE A 16 -34.57 -36.21 -9.80
CA ILE A 16 -34.11 -35.75 -8.46
C ILE A 16 -32.57 -35.77 -8.36
N THR A 17 -31.87 -36.57 -9.19
CA THR A 17 -30.41 -36.59 -9.21
C THR A 17 -29.76 -35.49 -10.06
N ALA A 18 -30.55 -34.71 -10.81
CA ALA A 18 -30.04 -33.61 -11.64
C ALA A 18 -30.06 -32.23 -10.98
N MET A 19 -30.44 -32.14 -9.71
CA MET A 19 -30.61 -30.84 -9.02
C MET A 19 -29.68 -30.59 -7.83
N VAL A 20 -28.54 -31.25 -7.77
CA VAL A 20 -27.45 -30.87 -6.87
C VAL A 20 -26.16 -30.76 -7.68
N PHE A 21 -26.19 -29.99 -8.76
CA PHE A 21 -24.99 -29.28 -9.18
C PHE A 21 -24.91 -28.05 -8.28
N VAL A 22 -24.23 -28.20 -7.16
CA VAL A 22 -23.68 -27.05 -6.43
C VAL A 22 -22.78 -26.36 -7.45
N GLN A 23 -23.24 -25.25 -8.01
CA GLN A 23 -22.39 -24.29 -8.65
C GLN A 23 -21.39 -23.80 -7.59
N PHE A 24 -20.25 -24.46 -7.49
CA PHE A 24 -19.05 -23.79 -7.05
C PHE A 24 -18.75 -22.76 -8.14
N THR A 25 -19.39 -21.60 -8.05
CA THR A 25 -18.81 -20.41 -8.65
C THR A 25 -17.49 -20.23 -7.91
N THR A 26 -16.40 -20.66 -8.54
CA THR A 26 -15.10 -20.07 -8.25
C THR A 26 -15.30 -18.60 -8.57
N GLU A 27 -15.62 -17.78 -7.54
CA GLU A 27 -15.41 -16.35 -7.65
C GLU A 27 -13.95 -16.21 -8.07
N SER A 28 -13.76 -15.84 -9.32
CA SER A 28 -12.44 -15.47 -9.81
C SER A 28 -11.97 -14.37 -8.86
N ILE A 29 -10.84 -14.59 -8.19
CA ILE A 29 -10.25 -13.58 -7.30
C ILE A 29 -9.97 -12.37 -8.19
N GLU A 30 -10.83 -11.36 -8.10
CA GLU A 30 -10.74 -10.18 -8.92
C GLU A 30 -9.52 -9.38 -8.41
N THR A 31 -8.39 -9.55 -9.11
CA THR A 31 -7.14 -8.86 -8.82
C THR A 31 -7.21 -7.47 -9.45
N ALA A 32 -6.92 -6.45 -8.68
CA ALA A 32 -6.86 -5.06 -9.13
C ALA A 32 -5.44 -4.49 -8.92
N ALA A 33 -5.04 -3.59 -9.83
CA ALA A 33 -3.85 -2.77 -9.66
C ALA A 33 -4.26 -1.35 -9.26
N TRP A 34 -3.54 -0.77 -8.29
CA TRP A 34 -3.81 0.57 -7.82
C TRP A 34 -3.40 1.61 -8.87
N GLY A 35 -4.36 2.41 -9.31
CA GLY A 35 -4.17 3.50 -10.26
C GLY A 35 -5.02 4.71 -9.91
N LEU A 36 -4.57 5.91 -10.28
CA LEU A 36 -5.20 7.17 -9.91
C LEU A 36 -5.66 7.94 -11.16
N SER A 37 -6.86 8.51 -11.09
CA SER A 37 -7.40 9.40 -12.11
C SER A 37 -7.50 10.83 -11.57
N PHE A 38 -6.64 11.72 -12.06
CA PHE A 38 -6.67 13.15 -11.74
C PHE A 38 -7.53 13.89 -12.76
N ARG A 39 -8.57 14.59 -12.29
CA ARG A 39 -9.50 15.36 -13.15
C ARG A 39 -9.27 16.86 -13.07
N GLN A 40 -8.80 17.34 -11.95
CA GLN A 40 -8.62 18.76 -11.67
C GLN A 40 -7.42 18.95 -10.74
N GLU A 41 -6.71 20.06 -10.89
CA GLU A 41 -5.61 20.43 -10.00
C GLU A 41 -6.10 20.66 -8.56
N ASN A 42 -5.23 20.37 -7.61
CA ASN A 42 -5.47 20.53 -6.16
C ASN A 42 -6.73 19.84 -5.63
N THR A 43 -7.20 18.80 -6.33
CA THR A 43 -8.33 17.97 -5.89
C THR A 43 -7.91 16.51 -5.74
N ALA A 44 -8.54 15.82 -4.79
CA ALA A 44 -8.29 14.41 -4.59
C ALA A 44 -8.61 13.60 -5.85
N PRO A 45 -7.74 12.66 -6.25
CA PRO A 45 -7.99 11.80 -7.40
C PRO A 45 -9.06 10.76 -7.10
N ILE A 46 -9.57 10.17 -8.17
CA ILE A 46 -10.41 8.98 -8.07
C ILE A 46 -9.50 7.76 -8.09
N GLY A 47 -9.56 6.95 -7.04
CA GLY A 47 -8.92 5.63 -6.97
C GLY A 47 -9.76 4.54 -7.62
N PRO A 48 -9.23 3.32 -7.78
CA PRO A 48 -9.95 2.18 -8.36
C PRO A 48 -11.00 1.58 -7.42
N ALA A 49 -10.94 1.90 -6.13
CA ALA A 49 -11.88 1.47 -5.11
C ALA A 49 -12.44 2.65 -4.33
N ASN A 50 -13.68 2.51 -3.85
CA ASN A 50 -14.33 3.51 -3.02
C ASN A 50 -13.68 3.55 -1.62
N PRO A 51 -13.38 4.75 -1.04
CA PRO A 51 -12.85 4.87 0.31
C PRO A 51 -13.66 4.14 1.38
N GLU A 52 -14.99 4.17 1.29
CA GLU A 52 -15.86 3.48 2.26
C GLU A 52 -15.76 1.95 2.14
N GLU A 53 -15.55 1.41 0.93
CA GLU A 53 -15.32 -0.02 0.73
C GLU A 53 -13.95 -0.42 1.31
N LEU A 54 -12.90 0.35 1.04
CA LEU A 54 -11.57 0.13 1.59
C LEU A 54 -11.55 0.17 3.12
N ALA A 55 -12.29 1.10 3.73
CA ALA A 55 -12.38 1.23 5.19
C ALA A 55 -12.91 -0.04 5.87
N ARG A 56 -13.77 -0.83 5.22
CA ARG A 56 -14.24 -2.13 5.72
C ARG A 56 -13.11 -3.13 5.91
N PHE A 57 -12.01 -2.95 5.20
CA PHE A 57 -10.81 -3.77 5.25
C PHE A 57 -9.65 -3.09 6.02
N ASN A 58 -9.91 -2.04 6.79
CA ASN A 58 -8.87 -1.21 7.38
C ASN A 58 -7.85 -0.72 6.33
N ALA A 59 -8.33 -0.36 5.14
CA ALA A 59 -7.51 0.14 4.06
C ALA A 59 -7.87 1.59 3.73
N ALA A 60 -6.86 2.39 3.38
CA ALA A 60 -7.05 3.79 3.00
C ALA A 60 -6.01 4.23 1.96
N TYR A 61 -6.35 5.26 1.19
CA TYR A 61 -5.46 5.93 0.25
C TYR A 61 -5.53 7.46 0.36
N LEU A 62 -6.44 7.96 1.17
CA LEU A 62 -6.78 9.36 1.27
C LEU A 62 -7.25 9.65 2.70
N GLY A 63 -6.77 10.73 3.28
CA GLY A 63 -7.21 11.24 4.59
C GLY A 63 -8.38 12.21 4.48
N ASN A 64 -8.54 13.03 5.53
CA ASN A 64 -9.59 14.03 5.59
C ASN A 64 -9.39 15.13 4.52
N THR A 65 -10.28 15.19 3.54
CA THR A 65 -10.21 16.15 2.43
C THR A 65 -10.57 17.60 2.82
N ASN A 66 -11.00 17.82 4.05
CA ASN A 66 -11.25 19.16 4.57
C ASN A 66 -10.02 19.79 5.25
N GLU A 67 -8.93 19.03 5.40
CA GLU A 67 -7.73 19.46 6.07
C GLU A 67 -6.52 19.46 5.14
N LYS A 68 -5.74 20.53 5.19
CA LYS A 68 -4.46 20.62 4.47
C LYS A 68 -3.38 19.78 5.15
N VAL A 69 -3.57 18.46 5.15
CA VAL A 69 -2.64 17.46 5.70
C VAL A 69 -2.05 16.65 4.56
N ILE A 70 -0.76 16.36 4.68
CA ILE A 70 -0.03 15.44 3.82
C ILE A 70 0.54 14.32 4.69
N TYR A 71 0.33 13.08 4.26
CA TYR A 71 0.97 11.88 4.81
C TYR A 71 2.08 11.47 3.86
N LEU A 72 3.33 11.72 4.25
CA LEU A 72 4.49 11.34 3.45
C LEU A 72 4.77 9.84 3.61
N THR A 73 4.89 9.14 2.50
CA THR A 73 5.22 7.72 2.51
C THR A 73 6.27 7.38 1.47
N PHE A 74 7.19 6.48 1.82
CA PHE A 74 8.27 6.04 0.98
C PHE A 74 8.29 4.52 0.89
N ASP A 75 8.47 3.98 -0.32
CA ASP A 75 8.74 2.56 -0.52
C ASP A 75 10.23 2.37 -0.78
N ALA A 76 10.85 1.35 -0.16
CA ALA A 76 12.27 1.06 -0.33
C ALA A 76 12.55 -0.45 -0.31
N GLY A 77 13.11 -0.95 -1.42
CA GLY A 77 13.56 -2.33 -1.58
C GLY A 77 15.10 -2.47 -1.51
N TYR A 78 15.84 -1.40 -1.73
CA TYR A 78 17.31 -1.33 -1.63
C TYR A 78 17.76 0.12 -1.39
N GLU A 79 19.05 0.32 -1.09
CA GLU A 79 19.68 1.61 -0.83
C GLU A 79 20.68 1.97 -1.93
N ASN A 80 20.74 3.25 -2.30
CA ASN A 80 21.67 3.79 -3.29
C ASN A 80 22.29 5.15 -2.91
N GLY A 81 22.26 5.51 -1.62
CA GLY A 81 22.82 6.74 -1.07
C GLY A 81 21.85 7.91 -0.98
N CYS A 82 20.55 7.70 -1.27
CA CYS A 82 19.54 8.76 -1.24
C CYS A 82 18.82 8.88 0.11
N THR A 83 18.64 7.78 0.85
CA THR A 83 17.81 7.76 2.05
C THR A 83 18.33 8.67 3.15
N GLU A 84 19.64 8.76 3.38
CA GLU A 84 20.21 9.65 4.40
C GLU A 84 19.83 11.11 4.15
N LYS A 85 19.96 11.57 2.89
CA LYS A 85 19.57 12.94 2.49
C LYS A 85 18.08 13.21 2.72
N ILE A 86 17.24 12.23 2.37
CA ILE A 86 15.78 12.33 2.59
C ILE A 86 15.50 12.47 4.09
N LEU A 87 16.10 11.64 4.94
CA LEU A 87 15.93 11.72 6.40
C LEU A 87 16.41 13.05 6.97
N ASP A 88 17.57 13.57 6.51
CA ASP A 88 18.05 14.89 6.94
C ASP A 88 17.06 16.01 6.62
N ILE A 89 16.44 15.96 5.45
CA ILE A 89 15.44 16.95 5.01
C ILE A 89 14.13 16.78 5.81
N LEU A 90 13.66 15.57 5.99
CA LEU A 90 12.46 15.30 6.81
C LEU A 90 12.63 15.85 8.21
N LYS A 91 13.81 15.65 8.82
CA LYS A 91 14.15 16.20 10.12
C LYS A 91 14.18 17.73 10.14
N LYS A 92 14.76 18.35 9.10
CA LYS A 92 14.79 19.81 8.94
C LYS A 92 13.39 20.44 8.95
N HIS A 93 12.41 19.77 8.31
CA HIS A 93 11.03 20.23 8.17
C HIS A 93 10.10 19.73 9.28
N ASP A 94 10.62 19.01 10.30
CA ASP A 94 9.80 18.32 11.29
C ASP A 94 8.66 17.49 10.66
N ALA A 95 8.97 16.86 9.54
CA ALA A 95 8.02 16.16 8.69
C ALA A 95 8.05 14.65 8.98
N PRO A 96 7.07 14.12 9.74
CA PRO A 96 6.98 12.68 9.96
C PRO A 96 6.65 11.95 8.66
N ALA A 97 7.22 10.75 8.48
CA ALA A 97 6.98 9.93 7.32
C ALA A 97 6.74 8.47 7.71
N ALA A 98 6.23 7.68 6.75
CA ALA A 98 6.21 6.23 6.85
C ALA A 98 7.06 5.61 5.75
N PHE A 99 7.88 4.64 6.12
CA PHE A 99 8.75 3.90 5.21
C PHE A 99 8.27 2.46 5.12
N PHE A 100 7.77 2.05 3.97
CA PHE A 100 7.37 0.69 3.69
C PHE A 100 8.59 -0.06 3.13
N LEU A 101 9.18 -0.91 3.97
CA LEU A 101 10.46 -1.55 3.69
C LEU A 101 10.27 -3.02 3.31
N VAL A 102 11.09 -3.48 2.36
CA VAL A 102 11.25 -4.88 1.97
C VAL A 102 12.35 -5.54 2.82
N GLY A 103 12.31 -6.86 2.97
CA GLY A 103 13.30 -7.61 3.77
C GLY A 103 14.76 -7.31 3.39
N ASN A 104 15.07 -7.30 2.09
CA ASN A 104 16.42 -6.98 1.62
C ASN A 104 16.91 -5.59 2.05
N TYR A 105 16.02 -4.59 2.14
CA TYR A 105 16.38 -3.27 2.62
C TYR A 105 16.74 -3.30 4.11
N ILE A 106 15.87 -3.92 4.91
CA ILE A 106 16.03 -4.02 6.38
C ILE A 106 17.31 -4.77 6.73
N GLU A 107 17.58 -5.90 6.05
CA GLU A 107 18.75 -6.74 6.29
C GLU A 107 20.06 -5.98 6.02
N LYS A 108 20.10 -5.21 4.92
CA LYS A 108 21.36 -4.58 4.47
C LYS A 108 21.59 -3.19 5.04
N ASN A 109 20.56 -2.53 5.56
CA ASN A 109 20.62 -1.13 5.98
C ASN A 109 20.11 -0.91 7.41
N ALA A 110 20.50 -1.80 8.31
CA ALA A 110 20.06 -1.81 9.71
C ALA A 110 20.21 -0.44 10.41
N ASP A 111 21.27 0.30 10.13
CA ASP A 111 21.52 1.61 10.74
C ASP A 111 20.51 2.67 10.26
N LEU A 112 20.16 2.65 8.96
CA LEU A 112 19.11 3.54 8.43
C LEU A 112 17.74 3.19 8.99
N VAL A 113 17.44 1.90 9.16
CA VAL A 113 16.18 1.46 9.78
C VAL A 113 16.08 1.95 11.23
N ARG A 114 17.15 1.81 12.02
CA ARG A 114 17.21 2.34 13.39
C ARG A 114 17.03 3.87 13.39
N ARG A 115 17.73 4.57 12.49
CA ARG A 115 17.61 6.02 12.33
C ARG A 115 16.17 6.45 12.04
N MET A 116 15.47 5.77 11.14
CA MET A 116 14.04 6.05 10.85
C MET A 116 13.20 5.95 12.13
N VAL A 117 13.42 4.92 12.93
CA VAL A 117 12.69 4.72 14.21
C VAL A 117 13.05 5.79 15.22
N ASP A 118 14.34 6.08 15.41
CA ASP A 118 14.84 7.06 16.40
C ASP A 118 14.40 8.49 16.06
N GLU A 119 14.22 8.82 14.78
CA GLU A 119 13.69 10.10 14.31
C GLU A 119 12.15 10.16 14.30
N GLY A 120 11.46 9.12 14.79
CA GLY A 120 10.01 9.10 14.99
C GLY A 120 9.18 8.76 13.75
N HIS A 121 9.83 8.30 12.68
CA HIS A 121 9.14 7.80 11.51
C HIS A 121 8.49 6.44 11.76
N ILE A 122 7.48 6.10 10.98
CA ILE A 122 6.86 4.76 11.01
C ILE A 122 7.56 3.87 10.00
N VAL A 123 8.02 2.69 10.43
CA VAL A 123 8.45 1.63 9.52
C VAL A 123 7.30 0.66 9.35
N GLY A 124 6.80 0.55 8.12
CA GLY A 124 5.72 -0.32 7.70
C GLY A 124 6.19 -1.50 6.87
N ASN A 125 5.32 -2.48 6.71
CA ASN A 125 5.58 -3.75 6.04
C ASN A 125 5.33 -3.65 4.53
N HIS A 126 6.38 -3.92 3.72
CA HIS A 126 6.28 -4.01 2.25
C HIS A 126 6.61 -5.42 1.74
N THR A 127 6.34 -6.43 2.58
CA THR A 127 6.63 -7.86 2.43
C THR A 127 8.11 -8.25 2.49
N MET A 128 8.37 -9.50 2.82
CA MET A 128 9.75 -10.00 2.93
C MET A 128 10.48 -9.97 1.57
N HIS A 129 9.80 -10.35 0.49
CA HIS A 129 10.42 -10.55 -0.82
C HIS A 129 9.89 -9.65 -1.94
N HIS A 130 9.04 -8.65 -1.62
CA HIS A 130 8.35 -7.82 -2.63
C HIS A 130 7.51 -8.66 -3.60
N THR A 131 6.92 -9.74 -3.10
CA THR A 131 6.11 -10.69 -3.87
C THR A 131 4.78 -10.07 -4.30
N ASP A 132 4.27 -10.47 -5.47
CA ASP A 132 2.88 -10.20 -5.83
C ASP A 132 1.96 -10.99 -4.89
N MET A 133 1.44 -10.30 -3.88
CA MET A 133 0.63 -10.92 -2.83
C MET A 133 -0.71 -11.45 -3.35
N SER A 134 -1.19 -10.96 -4.49
CA SER A 134 -2.43 -11.45 -5.11
C SER A 134 -2.26 -12.80 -5.82
N ALA A 135 -1.03 -13.18 -6.10
CA ALA A 135 -0.69 -14.48 -6.69
C ALA A 135 -0.47 -15.59 -5.65
N LEU A 136 -0.51 -15.26 -4.35
CA LEU A 136 -0.40 -16.25 -3.29
C LEU A 136 -1.71 -17.02 -3.13
N ASP A 137 -1.60 -18.32 -3.03
CA ASP A 137 -2.71 -19.26 -3.06
C ASP A 137 -3.35 -19.53 -1.70
N SER A 138 -2.76 -18.99 -0.61
CA SER A 138 -3.26 -19.24 0.75
C SER A 138 -3.03 -18.05 1.68
N LYS A 139 -3.84 -17.97 2.73
CA LYS A 139 -3.67 -17.01 3.82
C LYS A 139 -2.36 -17.23 4.57
N GLU A 140 -1.93 -18.48 4.71
CA GLU A 140 -0.70 -18.87 5.37
C GLU A 140 0.52 -18.34 4.61
N ALA A 141 0.54 -18.47 3.27
CA ALA A 141 1.60 -17.90 2.43
C ALA A 141 1.62 -16.37 2.51
N PHE A 142 0.44 -15.74 2.48
CA PHE A 142 0.30 -14.30 2.67
C PHE A 142 0.84 -13.86 4.05
N ALA A 143 0.41 -14.53 5.12
CA ALA A 143 0.84 -14.22 6.49
C ALA A 143 2.37 -14.36 6.63
N LYS A 144 2.95 -15.39 6.03
CA LYS A 144 4.39 -15.65 6.11
C LYS A 144 5.23 -14.49 5.55
N GLU A 145 4.85 -13.91 4.41
CA GLU A 145 5.53 -12.74 3.83
C GLU A 145 5.57 -11.55 4.80
N LEU A 146 4.52 -11.38 5.60
CA LEU A 146 4.44 -10.28 6.56
C LEU A 146 5.15 -10.60 7.87
N THR A 147 4.98 -11.81 8.40
CA THR A 147 5.55 -12.20 9.70
C THR A 147 7.06 -12.40 9.65
N ASP A 148 7.58 -12.95 8.54
CA ASP A 148 9.04 -13.08 8.37
C ASP A 148 9.71 -11.68 8.39
N LEU A 149 9.07 -10.67 7.78
CA LEU A 149 9.57 -9.29 7.82
C LEU A 149 9.49 -8.69 9.24
N GLU A 150 8.40 -8.94 9.97
CA GLU A 150 8.28 -8.50 11.37
C GLU A 150 9.39 -9.09 12.24
N GLU A 151 9.69 -10.37 12.08
CA GLU A 151 10.76 -11.04 12.82
C GLU A 151 12.14 -10.45 12.50
N LEU A 152 12.42 -10.21 11.22
CA LEU A 152 13.64 -9.55 10.77
C LEU A 152 13.77 -8.14 11.37
N TYR A 153 12.71 -7.32 11.26
CA TYR A 153 12.68 -5.97 11.82
C TYR A 153 12.93 -5.97 13.34
N ARG A 154 12.23 -6.86 14.09
CA ARG A 154 12.41 -7.00 15.53
C ARG A 154 13.84 -7.42 15.89
N SER A 155 14.45 -8.30 15.11
CA SER A 155 15.84 -8.74 15.35
C SER A 155 16.85 -7.58 15.22
N ILE A 156 16.55 -6.58 14.39
CA ILE A 156 17.43 -5.43 14.10
C ILE A 156 17.17 -4.26 15.05
N THR A 157 15.88 -3.98 15.35
CA THR A 157 15.49 -2.79 16.13
C THR A 157 15.21 -3.09 17.60
N GLY A 158 14.93 -4.35 17.94
CA GLY A 158 14.41 -4.74 19.26
C GLY A 158 12.95 -4.32 19.51
N GLN A 159 12.27 -3.79 18.51
CA GLN A 159 10.90 -3.28 18.61
C GLN A 159 9.93 -4.09 17.73
N GLU A 160 8.65 -4.07 18.09
CA GLU A 160 7.61 -4.63 17.24
C GLU A 160 7.35 -3.69 16.03
N MET A 161 7.18 -4.28 14.84
CA MET A 161 6.86 -3.50 13.63
C MET A 161 5.44 -2.94 13.72
N ALA A 162 5.29 -1.68 13.35
CA ALA A 162 3.97 -1.06 13.27
C ALA A 162 3.10 -1.76 12.20
N LYS A 163 1.82 -1.99 12.53
CA LYS A 163 0.89 -2.77 11.70
C LYS A 163 0.33 -1.96 10.52
N TYR A 164 1.22 -1.38 9.71
CA TYR A 164 0.92 -0.73 8.43
C TYR A 164 1.54 -1.55 7.30
N TYR A 165 0.73 -1.87 6.31
CA TYR A 165 1.11 -2.70 5.18
C TYR A 165 0.84 -1.97 3.87
N ARG A 166 1.75 -2.09 2.92
CA ARG A 166 1.52 -1.66 1.54
C ARG A 166 1.77 -2.83 0.60
N PRO A 167 0.78 -3.20 -0.26
CA PRO A 167 0.98 -4.27 -1.22
C PRO A 167 2.02 -3.87 -2.27
N PRO A 168 2.99 -4.74 -2.60
CA PRO A 168 3.93 -4.51 -3.68
C PRO A 168 3.23 -4.13 -4.98
N LYS A 169 3.76 -3.12 -5.68
CA LYS A 169 3.20 -2.59 -6.94
C LYS A 169 1.76 -2.08 -6.86
N GLY A 170 1.17 -2.02 -5.67
CA GLY A 170 -0.24 -1.70 -5.49
C GLY A 170 -1.19 -2.77 -6.02
N VAL A 171 -0.72 -4.00 -6.24
CA VAL A 171 -1.57 -5.10 -6.69
C VAL A 171 -2.23 -5.76 -5.48
N TYR A 172 -3.54 -5.92 -5.53
CA TYR A 172 -4.30 -6.46 -4.41
C TYR A 172 -5.56 -7.23 -4.88
N SER A 173 -6.10 -8.03 -3.98
CA SER A 173 -7.43 -8.62 -4.09
C SER A 173 -8.24 -8.35 -2.81
N LYS A 174 -9.54 -8.59 -2.83
CA LYS A 174 -10.38 -8.49 -1.61
C LYS A 174 -9.92 -9.46 -0.53
N ASP A 175 -9.45 -10.64 -0.92
CA ASP A 175 -8.90 -11.62 0.02
C ASP A 175 -7.61 -11.12 0.66
N ASN A 176 -6.71 -10.50 -0.10
CA ASN A 176 -5.50 -9.90 0.46
C ASN A 176 -5.81 -8.80 1.48
N LEU A 177 -6.77 -7.92 1.19
CA LEU A 177 -7.21 -6.89 2.13
C LEU A 177 -7.81 -7.51 3.40
N ARG A 178 -8.60 -8.58 3.25
CA ARG A 178 -9.16 -9.31 4.38
C ARG A 178 -8.07 -9.99 5.21
N TYR A 179 -7.11 -10.66 4.60
CA TYR A 179 -6.00 -11.30 5.30
C TYR A 179 -5.16 -10.29 6.07
N ALA A 180 -4.82 -9.15 5.43
CA ALA A 180 -4.10 -8.08 6.11
C ALA A 180 -4.86 -7.57 7.34
N LYS A 181 -6.17 -7.31 7.21
CA LYS A 181 -7.02 -6.90 8.32
C LYS A 181 -7.06 -7.94 9.45
N GLU A 182 -7.23 -9.22 9.13
CA GLU A 182 -7.26 -10.32 10.11
C GLU A 182 -5.93 -10.49 10.85
N LEU A 183 -4.82 -10.10 10.24
CA LEU A 183 -3.48 -10.04 10.87
C LEU A 183 -3.24 -8.73 11.65
N GLY A 184 -4.25 -7.87 11.73
CA GLY A 184 -4.20 -6.60 12.47
C GLY A 184 -3.58 -5.44 11.70
N TYR A 185 -3.36 -5.57 10.38
CA TYR A 185 -2.77 -4.52 9.57
C TYR A 185 -3.79 -3.49 9.08
N HIS A 186 -3.30 -2.27 8.93
CA HIS A 186 -3.89 -1.23 8.10
C HIS A 186 -3.21 -1.22 6.73
N THR A 187 -3.98 -1.40 5.65
CA THR A 187 -3.43 -1.34 4.29
C THR A 187 -3.40 0.09 3.79
N VAL A 188 -2.22 0.57 3.40
CA VAL A 188 -2.00 1.96 2.98
C VAL A 188 -1.69 2.01 1.49
N PHE A 189 -2.63 2.51 0.70
CA PHE A 189 -2.41 2.92 -0.69
C PHE A 189 -1.96 4.39 -0.74
N TRP A 190 -2.04 5.03 -1.89
CA TRP A 190 -1.64 6.43 -2.08
C TRP A 190 -2.64 7.19 -2.93
N SER A 191 -2.67 8.51 -2.80
CA SER A 191 -3.48 9.41 -3.63
C SER A 191 -2.64 10.35 -4.48
N LEU A 192 -1.31 10.35 -4.30
CA LEU A 192 -0.39 11.09 -5.15
C LEU A 192 0.91 10.29 -5.32
N ALA A 193 1.32 10.08 -6.54
CA ALA A 193 2.59 9.48 -6.92
C ALA A 193 3.00 9.93 -8.32
N TYR A 194 4.25 9.71 -8.67
CA TYR A 194 4.76 9.85 -10.03
C TYR A 194 5.79 8.75 -10.32
N VAL A 195 6.26 8.65 -11.56
CA VAL A 195 7.24 7.62 -11.94
C VAL A 195 8.63 8.07 -11.50
N ASP A 196 9.07 7.64 -10.33
CA ASP A 196 10.35 7.98 -9.70
C ASP A 196 11.25 6.77 -9.40
N TRP A 197 10.73 5.55 -9.56
CA TRP A 197 11.40 4.30 -9.21
C TRP A 197 12.37 3.78 -10.27
N ASN A 198 12.34 4.31 -11.51
CA ASN A 198 13.22 3.86 -12.57
C ASN A 198 14.57 4.56 -12.46
N ASN A 199 15.56 3.90 -11.85
CA ASN A 199 16.87 4.49 -11.63
C ASN A 199 17.69 4.71 -12.90
N ASP A 200 17.41 3.94 -13.95
CA ASP A 200 18.08 4.12 -15.25
C ASP A 200 17.51 5.29 -16.05
N SER A 201 16.37 5.82 -15.63
CA SER A 201 15.68 6.93 -16.29
C SER A 201 14.94 7.79 -15.26
N GLN A 202 15.72 8.50 -14.45
CA GLN A 202 15.16 9.41 -13.46
C GLN A 202 14.49 10.62 -14.12
N PRO A 203 13.31 11.05 -13.65
CA PRO A 203 12.68 12.27 -14.10
C PRO A 203 13.52 13.50 -13.71
N THR A 204 13.44 14.57 -14.51
CA THR A 204 14.08 15.83 -14.09
C THR A 204 13.32 16.48 -12.92
N PRO A 205 13.96 17.38 -12.13
CA PRO A 205 13.29 18.16 -11.10
C PRO A 205 12.02 18.87 -11.60
N GLU A 206 12.06 19.48 -12.79
CA GLU A 206 10.91 20.16 -13.40
C GLU A 206 9.78 19.19 -13.69
N THR A 207 10.09 17.98 -14.17
CA THR A 207 9.11 16.93 -14.41
C THR A 207 8.47 16.50 -13.09
N ALA A 208 9.26 16.28 -12.04
CA ALA A 208 8.75 15.93 -10.72
C ALA A 208 7.81 17.01 -10.17
N PHE A 209 8.22 18.28 -10.15
CA PHE A 209 7.39 19.40 -9.71
C PHE A 209 6.11 19.54 -10.54
N SER A 210 6.18 19.34 -11.86
CA SER A 210 4.99 19.39 -12.74
C SER A 210 3.95 18.32 -12.44
N LYS A 211 4.33 17.25 -11.73
CA LYS A 211 3.42 16.18 -11.29
C LYS A 211 2.98 16.36 -9.84
N LEU A 212 3.90 16.73 -8.97
CA LEU A 212 3.66 16.75 -7.53
C LEU A 212 2.93 18.02 -7.07
N ILE A 213 3.27 19.19 -7.59
CA ILE A 213 2.67 20.45 -7.14
C ILE A 213 1.20 20.62 -7.57
N PRO A 214 0.80 20.48 -8.85
CA PRO A 214 -0.60 20.68 -9.23
C PRO A 214 -1.53 19.56 -8.77
N ARG A 215 -1.00 18.41 -8.36
CA ARG A 215 -1.78 17.25 -7.90
C ARG A 215 -1.89 17.13 -6.39
N ILE A 216 -1.20 17.99 -5.64
CA ILE A 216 -1.37 18.00 -4.18
C ILE A 216 -2.80 18.35 -3.79
N HIS A 217 -3.32 17.75 -2.76
CA HIS A 217 -4.69 17.94 -2.30
C HIS A 217 -4.80 17.65 -0.80
N ASN A 218 -5.87 18.11 -0.21
CA ASN A 218 -6.15 17.88 1.21
C ASN A 218 -6.25 16.38 1.53
N GLY A 219 -5.60 15.95 2.60
CA GLY A 219 -5.56 14.55 3.02
C GLY A 219 -4.69 13.65 2.12
N ALA A 220 -3.78 14.22 1.34
CA ALA A 220 -2.96 13.46 0.40
C ALA A 220 -2.07 12.43 1.11
N VAL A 221 -2.14 11.17 0.66
CA VAL A 221 -1.14 10.14 0.95
C VAL A 221 -0.17 10.11 -0.24
N VAL A 222 1.04 10.58 -0.02
CA VAL A 222 2.05 10.73 -1.07
C VAL A 222 2.98 9.52 -1.07
N LEU A 223 3.09 8.84 -2.21
CA LEU A 223 4.08 7.78 -2.43
C LEU A 223 5.27 8.33 -3.19
N LEU A 224 6.44 8.17 -2.62
CA LEU A 224 7.75 8.41 -3.20
C LEU A 224 8.65 7.18 -2.98
N HIS A 225 9.78 7.10 -3.70
CA HIS A 225 10.76 6.04 -3.49
C HIS A 225 12.08 6.61 -2.98
N CYS A 226 12.65 5.96 -1.96
CA CYS A 226 13.95 6.37 -1.37
C CYS A 226 15.10 6.25 -2.37
N THR A 227 14.99 5.39 -3.38
CA THR A 227 16.03 5.18 -4.40
C THR A 227 16.08 6.26 -5.47
N SER A 228 15.11 7.19 -5.49
CA SER A 228 15.09 8.28 -6.46
C SER A 228 16.08 9.39 -6.13
N GLN A 229 17.08 9.58 -6.98
CA GLN A 229 18.00 10.71 -6.89
C GLN A 229 17.28 12.04 -7.03
N THR A 230 16.28 12.10 -7.93
CA THR A 230 15.46 13.29 -8.11
C THR A 230 14.70 13.63 -6.83
N ASN A 231 14.11 12.63 -6.14
CA ASN A 231 13.46 12.90 -4.85
C ASN A 231 14.45 13.45 -3.82
N ALA A 232 15.64 12.86 -3.70
CA ALA A 232 16.67 13.35 -2.78
C ALA A 232 17.16 14.77 -3.11
N GLU A 233 17.11 15.16 -4.39
CA GLU A 233 17.49 16.50 -4.84
C GLU A 233 16.39 17.53 -4.55
N ILE A 234 15.14 17.22 -4.87
CA ILE A 234 14.04 18.19 -4.80
C ILE A 234 13.34 18.26 -3.44
N MET A 235 13.57 17.32 -2.53
CA MET A 235 12.77 17.13 -1.32
C MET A 235 12.64 18.41 -0.48
N ASP A 236 13.74 19.13 -0.25
CA ASP A 236 13.73 20.35 0.54
C ASP A 236 12.84 21.44 -0.07
N GLU A 237 12.96 21.66 -1.36
CA GLU A 237 12.12 22.60 -2.08
C GLU A 237 10.67 22.14 -2.17
N LEU A 238 10.44 20.85 -2.36
CA LEU A 238 9.11 20.26 -2.44
C LEU A 238 8.33 20.47 -1.14
N LEU A 239 8.94 20.15 0.00
CA LEU A 239 8.32 20.34 1.32
C LEU A 239 8.07 21.83 1.58
N THR A 240 9.06 22.69 1.31
CA THR A 240 8.92 24.15 1.45
C THR A 240 7.74 24.70 0.62
N ARG A 241 7.57 24.23 -0.63
CA ARG A 241 6.45 24.64 -1.49
C ARG A 241 5.10 24.20 -0.89
N TRP A 242 4.99 22.96 -0.43
CA TRP A 242 3.75 22.46 0.19
C TRP A 242 3.42 23.20 1.49
N GLU A 243 4.42 23.49 2.33
CA GLU A 243 4.25 24.34 3.53
C GLU A 243 3.76 25.75 3.16
N SER A 244 4.33 26.36 2.13
CA SER A 244 3.92 27.71 1.65
C SER A 244 2.48 27.70 1.09
N MET A 245 1.98 26.54 0.61
CA MET A 245 0.58 26.34 0.23
C MET A 245 -0.34 26.11 1.44
N GLY A 246 0.24 26.07 2.65
CA GLY A 246 -0.48 25.89 3.92
C GLY A 246 -0.70 24.45 4.33
N TYR A 247 0.00 23.48 3.72
CA TYR A 247 -0.04 22.09 4.16
C TYR A 247 0.87 21.87 5.37
N ARG A 248 0.48 20.90 6.21
CA ARG A 248 1.29 20.33 7.28
C ARG A 248 1.47 18.84 7.07
N PHE A 249 2.53 18.28 7.63
CA PHE A 249 2.82 16.86 7.54
C PHE A 249 2.37 16.15 8.81
N GLU A 250 1.72 15.01 8.66
CA GLU A 250 1.28 14.19 9.79
C GLU A 250 1.66 12.71 9.59
N ARG A 251 1.74 12.01 10.72
CA ARG A 251 2.00 10.58 10.76
C ARG A 251 0.81 9.80 10.22
N ILE A 252 1.08 8.68 9.52
CA ILE A 252 0.00 7.85 8.92
C ILE A 252 -0.92 7.19 9.95
N ASP A 253 -0.56 7.11 11.23
CA ASP A 253 -1.47 6.66 12.29
C ASP A 253 -2.71 7.57 12.43
N LYS A 254 -2.62 8.84 12.04
CA LYS A 254 -3.76 9.77 11.98
C LYS A 254 -4.69 9.52 10.79
N LEU A 255 -4.25 8.78 9.79
CA LEU A 255 -5.05 8.43 8.62
C LEU A 255 -6.26 7.54 8.96
N PHE A 256 -6.15 6.76 10.03
CA PHE A 256 -7.13 5.74 10.44
C PHE A 256 -7.91 6.08 11.72
N ASN A 257 -7.81 7.33 12.22
CA ASN A 257 -8.50 7.82 13.42
C ASN A 257 -9.78 8.61 13.09
#